data_b31e026fab8e41e96725e822af1129b7
#
_entry.id   b31e026fab8e41e96725e822af1129b7
#
_cell.length_a   1.000
_cell.length_b   1.000
_cell.length_c   1.000
_cell.angle_alpha   90.00
_cell.angle_beta   90.00
_cell.angle_gamma   90.00
#
_symmetry.space_group_name_H-M   'P 1'
#
loop_
_entity.id
_entity.type
_entity.pdbx_description
1 polymer ?
#
loop_
_entity_poly.entity_id
_entity_poly.type
_entity_poly.pdbx_seq_one_letter_code
_entity_poly.pdbx_strand_id
1 'polypeptide(L)'
;MDKLKDLLWEFGPNEWNYLTPEGINDEFALVESGSALAIVATKDSEIIGFAVLIDGVASPSYLEKYCDLKQMKFVGDVVVSSLHSGQGIATRLLEECVLEARNNNTSNVLIERHEENLASAGMMRKAGFEIVDTFHDPEKRTTGSQNSVILEFQI
;
A
#
# COMPACT_ATOMS: atom_id res chain seq x y z
N MET A 1 -12.18 -11.33 -5.12
CA MET A 1 -11.62 -10.24 -5.96
C MET A 1 -12.61 -9.10 -6.13
N ASP A 2 -13.84 -9.37 -6.55
CA ASP A 2 -14.82 -8.28 -6.76
C ASP A 2 -15.13 -7.50 -5.49
N LYS A 3 -15.26 -8.19 -4.34
CA LYS A 3 -15.48 -7.52 -3.05
C LYS A 3 -14.32 -6.59 -2.66
N LEU A 4 -13.09 -6.97 -2.98
CA LEU A 4 -11.92 -6.14 -2.71
C LEU A 4 -11.91 -4.89 -3.60
N LYS A 5 -12.24 -5.04 -4.88
CA LYS A 5 -12.35 -3.91 -5.80
C LYS A 5 -13.47 -2.95 -5.36
N ASP A 6 -14.61 -3.48 -4.95
CA ASP A 6 -15.72 -2.67 -4.46
C ASP A 6 -15.34 -1.89 -3.22
N LEU A 7 -14.64 -2.53 -2.28
CA LEU A 7 -14.15 -1.89 -1.07
C LEU A 7 -13.15 -0.78 -1.39
N LEU A 8 -12.26 -1.03 -2.35
CA LEU A 8 -11.27 -0.03 -2.78
C LEU A 8 -11.96 1.20 -3.40
N TRP A 9 -12.94 0.99 -4.28
CA TRP A 9 -13.69 2.10 -4.88
C TRP A 9 -14.48 2.90 -3.85
N GLU A 10 -15.06 2.25 -2.86
CA GLU A 10 -15.88 2.91 -1.85
C GLU A 10 -15.04 3.71 -0.84
N PHE A 11 -13.92 3.14 -0.37
CA PHE A 11 -13.17 3.71 0.75
C PHE A 11 -11.74 4.18 0.40
N GLY A 12 -11.24 3.86 -0.79
CA GLY A 12 -9.88 4.21 -1.20
C GLY A 12 -9.71 5.65 -1.68
N PRO A 13 -10.58 6.17 -2.57
CA PRO A 13 -10.41 7.51 -3.10
C PRO A 13 -10.61 8.60 -2.04
N ASN A 14 -9.74 9.60 -2.02
CA ASN A 14 -9.85 10.79 -1.19
C ASN A 14 -9.02 11.91 -1.83
N GLU A 15 -8.91 13.07 -1.17
CA GLU A 15 -8.16 14.21 -1.71
C GLU A 15 -6.67 13.92 -1.93
N TRP A 16 -6.11 12.90 -1.26
CA TRP A 16 -4.71 12.55 -1.34
C TRP A 16 -4.44 11.29 -2.16
N ASN A 17 -5.47 10.55 -2.54
CA ASN A 17 -5.36 9.26 -3.20
C ASN A 17 -6.31 9.19 -4.39
N TYR A 18 -5.77 9.30 -5.60
CA TYR A 18 -6.54 9.23 -6.84
C TYR A 18 -6.42 7.83 -7.45
N LEU A 19 -7.56 7.21 -7.71
CA LEU A 19 -7.63 5.86 -8.28
C LEU A 19 -8.20 5.91 -9.69
N THR A 20 -7.63 5.11 -10.60
CA THR A 20 -8.13 4.93 -11.95
C THR A 20 -8.59 3.49 -12.17
N PRO A 21 -9.60 3.25 -13.05
CA PRO A 21 -10.02 1.88 -13.36
C PRO A 21 -8.87 1.02 -13.89
N GLU A 22 -8.01 1.57 -14.74
CA GLU A 22 -6.86 0.88 -15.31
C GLU A 22 -5.86 0.49 -14.22
N GLY A 23 -5.53 1.42 -13.33
CA GLY A 23 -4.57 1.18 -12.24
C GLY A 23 -5.06 0.10 -11.28
N ILE A 24 -6.35 0.12 -10.94
CA ILE A 24 -6.96 -0.90 -10.08
C ILE A 24 -6.96 -2.25 -10.77
N ASN A 25 -7.36 -2.31 -12.04
CA ASN A 25 -7.38 -3.56 -12.78
C ASN A 25 -5.97 -4.14 -12.95
N ASP A 26 -4.96 -3.31 -13.19
CA ASP A 26 -3.57 -3.75 -13.30
C ASP A 26 -3.08 -4.33 -11.98
N GLU A 27 -3.37 -3.69 -10.86
CA GLU A 27 -2.98 -4.18 -9.53
C GLU A 27 -3.62 -5.54 -9.22
N PHE A 28 -4.92 -5.67 -9.45
CA PHE A 28 -5.60 -6.93 -9.19
C PHE A 28 -5.23 -8.03 -10.19
N ALA A 29 -4.83 -7.68 -11.41
CA ALA A 29 -4.25 -8.63 -12.35
C ALA A 29 -2.94 -9.22 -11.80
N LEU A 30 -2.13 -8.44 -11.09
CA LEU A 30 -0.93 -8.95 -10.42
C LEU A 30 -1.29 -9.97 -9.33
N VAL A 31 -2.37 -9.72 -8.59
CA VAL A 31 -2.85 -10.69 -7.58
C VAL A 31 -3.27 -11.99 -8.25
N GLU A 32 -4.02 -11.91 -9.33
CA GLU A 32 -4.48 -13.10 -10.06
C GLU A 32 -3.32 -13.91 -10.66
N SER A 33 -2.28 -13.23 -11.13
CA SER A 33 -1.10 -13.89 -11.73
C SER A 33 -0.10 -14.41 -10.72
N GLY A 34 -0.27 -14.09 -9.42
CA GLY A 34 0.67 -14.49 -8.37
C GLY A 34 1.85 -13.56 -8.16
N SER A 35 1.89 -12.41 -8.85
CA SER A 35 2.93 -11.38 -8.67
C SER A 35 2.62 -10.42 -7.53
N ALA A 36 1.44 -10.55 -6.94
CA ALA A 36 1.03 -9.80 -5.75
C ALA A 36 0.14 -10.68 -4.88
N LEU A 37 -0.03 -10.28 -3.63
CA LEU A 37 -0.82 -10.99 -2.64
C LEU A 37 -1.77 -9.99 -1.96
N ALA A 38 -3.03 -10.35 -1.81
CA ALA A 38 -3.97 -9.57 -1.03
C ALA A 38 -4.05 -10.12 0.41
N ILE A 39 -3.78 -9.27 1.39
CA ILE A 39 -3.92 -9.60 2.80
C ILE A 39 -5.23 -8.98 3.25
N VAL A 40 -6.12 -9.79 3.82
CA VAL A 40 -7.51 -9.41 4.05
C VAL A 40 -7.83 -9.41 5.54
N ALA A 41 -8.50 -8.36 6.01
CA ALA A 41 -9.07 -8.29 7.36
C ALA A 41 -10.56 -8.62 7.29
N THR A 42 -11.00 -9.54 8.16
CA THR A 42 -12.41 -9.95 8.24
C THR A 42 -12.96 -9.79 9.64
N LYS A 43 -14.25 -9.52 9.73
CA LYS A 43 -14.99 -9.49 10.98
C LYS A 43 -16.37 -10.09 10.73
N ASP A 44 -16.75 -11.11 11.52
CA ASP A 44 -18.02 -11.82 11.37
C ASP A 44 -18.23 -12.32 9.93
N SER A 45 -17.17 -12.87 9.33
CA SER A 45 -17.14 -13.39 7.96
C SER A 45 -17.28 -12.31 6.87
N GLU A 46 -17.25 -11.04 7.24
CA GLU A 46 -17.29 -9.92 6.30
C GLU A 46 -15.90 -9.32 6.10
N ILE A 47 -15.55 -8.98 4.86
CA ILE A 47 -14.28 -8.30 4.54
C ILE A 47 -14.43 -6.83 4.91
N ILE A 48 -13.60 -6.36 5.82
CA ILE A 48 -13.62 -4.97 6.32
C ILE A 48 -12.40 -4.16 5.91
N GLY A 49 -11.39 -4.79 5.33
CA GLY A 49 -10.20 -4.11 4.85
C GLY A 49 -9.25 -5.07 4.15
N PHE A 50 -8.28 -4.52 3.43
CA PHE A 50 -7.24 -5.32 2.80
C PHE A 50 -6.00 -4.47 2.49
N ALA A 51 -4.90 -5.15 2.23
CA ALA A 51 -3.67 -4.56 1.69
C ALA A 51 -3.19 -5.43 0.53
N VAL A 52 -2.55 -4.80 -0.46
CA VAL A 52 -1.95 -5.51 -1.58
C VAL A 52 -0.44 -5.41 -1.47
N LEU A 53 0.22 -6.55 -1.42
CA LEU A 53 1.67 -6.67 -1.34
C LEU A 53 2.21 -7.17 -2.69
N ILE A 54 2.96 -6.34 -3.40
CA ILE A 54 3.42 -6.57 -4.76
C ILE A 54 4.89 -7.00 -4.75
N ASP A 55 5.23 -8.03 -5.54
CA ASP A 55 6.62 -8.42 -5.73
C ASP A 55 7.42 -7.25 -6.32
N GLY A 56 8.65 -7.07 -5.83
CA GLY A 56 9.46 -5.92 -6.24
C GLY A 56 9.67 -5.83 -7.74
N VAL A 57 9.87 -6.97 -8.42
CA VAL A 57 10.06 -7.00 -9.87
C VAL A 57 8.80 -6.62 -10.67
N ALA A 58 7.62 -6.69 -10.03
CA ALA A 58 6.36 -6.28 -10.62
C ALA A 58 5.92 -4.88 -10.16
N SER A 59 6.67 -4.26 -9.25
CA SER A 59 6.40 -2.92 -8.73
C SER A 59 6.96 -1.84 -9.67
N PRO A 60 6.63 -0.54 -9.44
CA PRO A 60 7.18 0.54 -10.26
C PRO A 60 8.72 0.52 -10.30
N SER A 61 9.29 0.60 -11.51
CA SER A 61 10.73 0.48 -11.71
C SER A 61 11.56 1.58 -11.03
N TYR A 62 10.98 2.75 -10.80
CA TYR A 62 11.69 3.84 -10.13
C TYR A 62 12.09 3.50 -8.69
N LEU A 63 11.47 2.48 -8.10
CA LEU A 63 11.80 2.03 -6.74
C LEU A 63 13.19 1.38 -6.66
N GLU A 64 13.79 1.00 -7.78
CA GLU A 64 15.17 0.45 -7.82
C GLU A 64 16.21 1.44 -7.28
N LYS A 65 15.86 2.73 -7.25
CA LYS A 65 16.70 3.78 -6.66
C LYS A 65 16.95 3.55 -5.17
N TYR A 66 16.03 2.88 -4.48
CA TYR A 66 16.06 2.72 -3.01
C TYR A 66 16.57 1.36 -2.57
N CYS A 67 16.37 0.33 -3.37
CA CYS A 67 16.79 -1.04 -3.03
C CYS A 67 16.72 -1.96 -4.25
N ASP A 68 17.28 -3.17 -4.11
CA ASP A 68 17.18 -4.20 -5.14
C ASP A 68 15.74 -4.72 -5.23
N LEU A 69 15.11 -4.56 -6.39
CA LEU A 69 13.73 -4.98 -6.61
C LEU A 69 13.53 -6.48 -6.37
N LYS A 70 14.57 -7.30 -6.55
CA LYS A 70 14.51 -8.76 -6.30
C LYS A 70 14.43 -9.09 -4.81
N GLN A 71 14.80 -8.14 -3.95
CA GLN A 71 14.89 -8.33 -2.51
C GLN A 71 13.82 -7.51 -1.75
N MET A 72 12.84 -6.94 -2.45
CA MET A 72 11.85 -6.07 -1.83
C MET A 72 10.42 -6.43 -2.23
N LYS A 73 9.48 -6.00 -1.40
CA LYS A 73 8.04 -6.00 -1.68
C LYS A 73 7.53 -4.56 -1.59
N PHE A 74 6.50 -4.27 -2.37
CA PHE A 74 5.88 -2.95 -2.39
C PHE A 74 4.41 -3.04 -1.96
N VAL A 75 3.99 -2.20 -1.03
CA VAL A 75 2.58 -2.12 -0.63
C VAL A 75 1.87 -1.16 -1.60
N GLY A 76 0.98 -1.71 -2.42
CA GLY A 76 0.24 -0.93 -3.42
C GLY A 76 -0.92 -0.15 -2.84
N ASP A 77 -1.80 -0.83 -2.12
CA ASP A 77 -2.96 -0.23 -1.47
C ASP A 77 -3.17 -0.78 -0.08
N VAL A 78 -3.67 0.08 0.81
CA VAL A 78 -4.19 -0.31 2.13
C VAL A 78 -5.54 0.39 2.28
N VAL A 79 -6.59 -0.40 2.43
CA VAL A 79 -7.97 0.11 2.49
C VAL A 79 -8.70 -0.51 3.67
N VAL A 80 -9.41 0.31 4.43
CA VAL A 80 -10.26 -0.13 5.54
C VAL A 80 -11.61 0.57 5.43
N SER A 81 -12.69 -0.19 5.64
CA SER A 81 -14.03 0.37 5.71
C SER A 81 -14.10 1.46 6.79
N SER A 82 -14.67 2.62 6.46
CA SER A 82 -14.81 3.73 7.41
C SER A 82 -15.67 3.36 8.63
N LEU A 83 -16.52 2.33 8.50
CA LEU A 83 -17.32 1.81 9.62
C LEU A 83 -16.44 1.18 10.71
N HIS A 84 -15.21 0.84 10.38
CA HIS A 84 -14.25 0.20 11.28
C HIS A 84 -12.99 1.04 11.47
N SER A 85 -13.03 2.34 11.15
CA SER A 85 -11.90 3.24 11.34
C SER A 85 -11.56 3.44 12.82
N GLY A 86 -10.31 3.81 13.11
CA GLY A 86 -9.87 4.07 14.48
C GLY A 86 -9.62 2.81 15.33
N GLN A 87 -9.66 1.62 14.73
CA GLN A 87 -9.44 0.35 15.44
C GLN A 87 -8.05 -0.26 15.18
N GLY A 88 -7.18 0.48 14.48
CA GLY A 88 -5.82 0.00 14.19
C GLY A 88 -5.73 -1.04 13.09
N ILE A 89 -6.79 -1.25 12.31
CA ILE A 89 -6.84 -2.30 11.27
C ILE A 89 -5.83 -2.02 10.17
N ALA A 90 -5.73 -0.78 9.71
CA ALA A 90 -4.77 -0.42 8.65
C ALA A 90 -3.32 -0.67 9.09
N THR A 91 -2.98 -0.28 10.33
CA THR A 91 -1.66 -0.55 10.91
C THR A 91 -1.40 -2.05 10.97
N ARG A 92 -2.38 -2.84 11.40
CA ARG A 92 -2.25 -4.30 11.47
C ARG A 92 -2.09 -4.93 10.10
N LEU A 93 -2.81 -4.45 9.09
CA LEU A 93 -2.64 -4.92 7.72
C LEU A 93 -1.22 -4.68 7.22
N LEU A 94 -0.67 -3.51 7.52
CA LEU A 94 0.70 -3.16 7.14
C LEU A 94 1.73 -4.02 7.88
N GLU A 95 1.51 -4.30 9.16
CA GLU A 95 2.35 -5.22 9.93
C GLU A 95 2.32 -6.64 9.35
N GLU A 96 1.15 -7.10 8.90
CA GLU A 96 1.03 -8.41 8.25
C GLU A 96 1.75 -8.44 6.89
N CYS A 97 1.77 -7.32 6.15
CA CYS A 97 2.58 -7.21 4.94
C CYS A 97 4.07 -7.41 5.24
N VAL A 98 4.57 -6.82 6.31
CA VAL A 98 5.97 -6.98 6.74
C VAL A 98 6.26 -8.43 7.14
N LEU A 99 5.33 -9.06 7.86
CA LEU A 99 5.47 -10.46 8.27
C LEU A 99 5.53 -11.39 7.06
N GLU A 100 4.65 -11.17 6.09
CA GLU A 100 4.64 -11.94 4.84
C GLU A 100 5.95 -11.75 4.05
N ALA A 101 6.44 -10.54 3.95
CA ALA A 101 7.71 -10.24 3.29
C ALA A 101 8.87 -10.95 3.99
N ARG A 102 8.89 -10.94 5.33
CA ARG A 102 9.90 -11.64 6.13
C ARG A 102 9.89 -13.14 5.86
N ASN A 103 8.72 -13.73 5.77
CA ASN A 103 8.58 -15.17 5.50
C ASN A 103 9.02 -15.55 4.08
N ASN A 104 9.14 -14.59 3.17
CA ASN A 104 9.59 -14.79 1.80
C ASN A 104 11.03 -14.34 1.56
N ASN A 105 11.84 -14.24 2.61
CA ASN A 105 13.25 -13.86 2.54
C ASN A 105 13.50 -12.50 1.87
N THR A 106 12.57 -11.58 2.07
CA THR A 106 12.65 -10.21 1.55
C THR A 106 13.45 -9.34 2.52
N SER A 107 14.23 -8.41 2.00
CA SER A 107 15.06 -7.51 2.81
C SER A 107 14.36 -6.18 3.15
N ASN A 108 13.49 -5.71 2.27
CA ASN A 108 12.87 -4.39 2.37
C ASN A 108 11.41 -4.43 1.97
N VAL A 109 10.60 -3.63 2.65
CA VAL A 109 9.22 -3.34 2.24
C VAL A 109 9.11 -1.84 2.03
N LEU A 110 8.65 -1.42 0.85
CA LEU A 110 8.44 -0.01 0.52
C LEU A 110 6.96 0.30 0.44
N ILE A 111 6.61 1.53 0.79
CA ILE A 111 5.26 2.08 0.64
C ILE A 111 5.35 3.55 0.27
N GLU A 112 4.34 4.07 -0.40
CA GLU A 112 4.30 5.43 -0.87
C GLU A 112 3.01 6.12 -0.44
N ARG A 113 3.09 7.42 -0.17
CA ARG A 113 1.91 8.24 0.16
C ARG A 113 2.06 9.67 -0.35
N HIS A 114 0.96 10.40 -0.40
CA HIS A 114 1.01 11.85 -0.53
C HIS A 114 1.62 12.44 0.75
N GLU A 115 2.45 13.46 0.59
CA GLU A 115 3.14 14.11 1.73
C GLU A 115 2.16 14.59 2.82
N GLU A 116 1.03 15.13 2.42
CA GLU A 116 0.04 15.72 3.33
C GLU A 116 -1.02 14.73 3.83
N ASN A 117 -0.95 13.47 3.44
CA ASN A 117 -1.85 12.44 3.95
C ASN A 117 -1.42 12.00 5.36
N LEU A 118 -1.83 12.75 6.36
CA LEU A 118 -1.39 12.55 7.75
C LEU A 118 -1.94 11.26 8.37
N ALA A 119 -3.11 10.80 7.94
CA ALA A 119 -3.67 9.52 8.41
C ALA A 119 -2.78 8.36 7.97
N SER A 120 -2.37 8.34 6.71
CA SER A 120 -1.42 7.34 6.20
C SER A 120 -0.05 7.47 6.88
N ALA A 121 0.43 8.70 7.09
CA ALA A 121 1.70 8.94 7.77
C ALA A 121 1.71 8.32 9.18
N GLY A 122 0.64 8.50 9.93
CA GLY A 122 0.49 7.93 11.27
C GLY A 122 0.48 6.41 11.26
N MET A 123 -0.28 5.82 10.35
CA MET A 123 -0.36 4.37 10.16
C MET A 123 1.02 3.78 9.83
N MET A 124 1.72 4.38 8.87
CA MET A 124 3.02 3.89 8.42
C MET A 124 4.07 4.00 9.52
N ARG A 125 4.07 5.10 10.28
CA ARG A 125 4.98 5.27 11.41
C ARG A 125 4.72 4.23 12.51
N LYS A 126 3.46 4.00 12.86
CA LYS A 126 3.08 3.01 13.87
C LYS A 126 3.49 1.60 13.48
N ALA A 127 3.46 1.29 12.20
CA ALA A 127 3.90 0.00 11.68
C ALA A 127 5.42 -0.13 11.58
N GLY A 128 6.19 0.93 11.88
CA GLY A 128 7.64 0.90 11.91
C GLY A 128 8.34 1.33 10.63
N PHE A 129 7.63 1.95 9.70
CA PHE A 129 8.22 2.45 8.45
C PHE A 129 8.88 3.81 8.68
N GLU A 130 9.99 4.04 7.98
CA GLU A 130 10.75 5.28 8.03
C GLU A 130 10.79 5.96 6.66
N ILE A 131 10.75 7.29 6.65
CA ILE A 131 10.84 8.07 5.41
C ILE A 131 12.25 7.96 4.83
N VAL A 132 12.34 7.58 3.55
CA VAL A 132 13.61 7.51 2.83
C VAL A 132 13.72 8.54 1.71
N ASP A 133 12.61 9.07 1.21
CA ASP A 133 12.61 10.09 0.17
C ASP A 133 11.31 10.88 0.14
N THR A 134 11.40 12.13 -0.30
CA THR A 134 10.25 12.99 -0.61
C THR A 134 10.60 13.71 -1.92
N PHE A 135 9.70 13.64 -2.89
CA PHE A 135 9.96 14.24 -4.19
C PHE A 135 8.69 14.84 -4.81
N HIS A 136 8.88 15.85 -5.69
CA HIS A 136 7.78 16.48 -6.40
C HIS A 136 7.25 15.54 -7.48
N ASP A 137 5.92 15.32 -7.47
CA ASP A 137 5.28 14.30 -8.31
C ASP A 137 3.89 14.78 -8.77
N PRO A 138 3.84 15.87 -9.56
CA PRO A 138 2.57 16.51 -9.90
C PRO A 138 1.65 15.68 -10.78
N GLU A 139 2.19 14.72 -11.53
CA GLU A 139 1.37 13.83 -12.36
C GLU A 139 0.58 12.84 -11.52
N LYS A 140 1.17 12.32 -10.44
CA LYS A 140 0.53 11.37 -9.54
C LYS A 140 -0.20 12.07 -8.39
N ARG A 141 0.39 13.17 -7.88
CA ARG A 141 -0.15 13.94 -6.75
C ARG A 141 -0.68 15.27 -7.28
N THR A 142 -1.99 15.36 -7.50
CA THR A 142 -2.61 16.50 -8.15
C THR A 142 -3.08 17.59 -7.18
N THR A 143 -2.94 17.36 -5.87
CA THR A 143 -3.42 18.27 -4.82
C THR A 143 -2.32 18.65 -3.84
N GLY A 144 -2.54 19.73 -3.09
CA GLY A 144 -1.64 20.20 -2.04
C GLY A 144 -0.22 20.47 -2.52
N SER A 145 0.76 19.95 -1.80
CA SER A 145 2.19 20.08 -2.13
C SER A 145 2.58 19.38 -3.43
N GLN A 146 1.76 18.46 -3.91
CA GLN A 146 2.02 17.60 -5.07
C GLN A 146 3.29 16.72 -4.87
N ASN A 147 3.64 16.43 -3.63
CA ASN A 147 4.80 15.61 -3.30
C ASN A 147 4.41 14.20 -2.91
N SER A 148 5.23 13.24 -3.34
CA SER A 148 5.18 11.85 -2.88
C SER A 148 6.26 11.61 -1.84
N VAL A 149 5.96 10.75 -0.88
CA VAL A 149 6.90 10.31 0.17
C VAL A 149 7.03 8.79 0.05
N ILE A 150 8.27 8.32 0.01
CA ILE A 150 8.60 6.89 0.04
C ILE A 150 9.05 6.53 1.44
N LEU A 151 8.51 5.47 2.00
CA LEU A 151 8.88 4.93 3.30
C LEU A 151 9.36 3.49 3.14
N GLU A 152 10.22 3.07 4.06
CA GLU A 152 10.84 1.76 4.03
C GLU A 152 10.77 1.10 5.40
N PHE A 153 10.52 -0.21 5.40
CA PHE A 153 10.75 -1.09 6.54
C PHE A 153 11.90 -2.03 6.18
N GLN A 154 12.97 -2.00 6.94
CA GLN A 154 14.12 -2.91 6.77
C GLN A 154 13.90 -4.15 7.64
N ILE A 155 13.93 -5.31 7.00
CA ILE A 155 13.74 -6.61 7.67
C ILE A 155 15.06 -7.11 8.25
#